data_995d794a63c6b9b31084c7602fff38ad
#
_entry.id   995d794a63c6b9b31084c7602fff38ad
#
_cell.length_a   1.000
_cell.length_b   1.000
_cell.length_c   1.000
_cell.angle_alpha   90.00
_cell.angle_beta   90.00
_cell.angle_gamma   90.00
#
_symmetry.space_group_name_H-M   'P 1'
#
loop_
_entity.id
_entity.type
_entity.pdbx_description
1 polymer ?
#
loop_
_entity_poly.entity_id
_entity_poly.type
_entity_poly.pdbx_seq_one_letter_code
_entity_poly.pdbx_strand_id
1 'polypeptide(L)'
;MKKGLINTKMLLTLLLVIIASFTEISAQNDPVKLGFIPLTDCSPIVMAKELGLFKKYGVEVVVTKESSWANVRDKILTGELDGAHCLYSMPFSVYTGVGGKAGSEMKIAMMLNVNGQAITLSKDFCGKVGFKQMNKVAPVVAAKLKAEKEVTFAMTFPGGTHDLWLRNWMAIAGVNQKTSKIITIPPPQMVANMKVGNMDGFCVGEPWGGVAVKQGIGFTQVASQDIWKDHPEKALVVNKEFSEKRRTDLVKVMKAVLEACIWLDNPANRKKAAAVIGKAPYVNAPADVIENRLMGNYDLGCNQGTQVYSKDYMLFYKGGMVNYPRKSHAIWAMAQYVRFGMLKEAPNYKAIADKLILQDLYEEVAKSMKVKVPNDDMKPFSLTMDKTVFDPSNPAAYLKAVK
;
A
#
# COMPACT_ATOMS: atom_id res chain seq x y z
N MET A 1 -82.50 16.97 5.36
CA MET A 1 -81.27 16.31 4.97
C MET A 1 -80.29 17.36 4.42
N LYS A 2 -79.29 17.82 5.18
CA LYS A 2 -78.26 18.77 4.71
C LYS A 2 -77.04 17.93 4.26
N LYS A 3 -76.78 17.91 2.94
CA LYS A 3 -75.57 17.33 2.36
C LYS A 3 -74.41 18.32 2.56
N GLY A 4 -73.45 17.95 3.39
CA GLY A 4 -72.21 18.72 3.56
C GLY A 4 -71.35 18.71 2.29
N LEU A 5 -71.14 19.87 1.66
CA LEU A 5 -70.14 20.04 0.62
C LEU A 5 -68.76 19.97 1.26
N ILE A 6 -68.03 18.93 0.96
CA ILE A 6 -66.62 18.83 1.32
C ILE A 6 -65.87 19.86 0.44
N ASN A 7 -65.20 20.81 1.10
CA ASN A 7 -64.56 21.96 0.47
C ASN A 7 -63.38 21.50 -0.35
N THR A 8 -63.49 21.54 -1.69
CA THR A 8 -62.51 21.08 -2.67
C THR A 8 -61.10 21.69 -2.44
N LYS A 9 -61.06 22.91 -1.88
CA LYS A 9 -59.78 23.57 -1.52
C LYS A 9 -59.07 22.84 -0.37
N MET A 10 -59.80 22.25 0.59
CA MET A 10 -59.19 21.47 1.70
C MET A 10 -58.64 20.14 1.24
N LEU A 11 -59.27 19.52 0.21
CA LEU A 11 -58.78 18.28 -0.37
C LEU A 11 -57.50 18.52 -1.21
N LEU A 12 -57.40 19.65 -1.96
CA LEU A 12 -56.21 20.02 -2.68
C LEU A 12 -55.02 20.36 -1.77
N THR A 13 -55.27 21.00 -0.61
CA THR A 13 -54.20 21.33 0.33
C THR A 13 -53.69 20.07 1.04
N LEU A 14 -54.56 19.11 1.31
CA LEU A 14 -54.15 17.81 1.91
C LEU A 14 -53.33 16.96 0.91
N LEU A 15 -53.71 16.99 -0.37
CA LEU A 15 -52.96 16.30 -1.44
C LEU A 15 -51.57 16.90 -1.67
N LEU A 16 -51.45 18.22 -1.62
CA LEU A 16 -50.16 18.95 -1.74
C LEU A 16 -49.22 18.66 -0.53
N VAL A 17 -49.75 18.53 0.68
CA VAL A 17 -48.98 18.20 1.87
C VAL A 17 -48.49 16.74 1.82
N ILE A 18 -49.32 15.82 1.28
CA ILE A 18 -48.92 14.39 1.13
C ILE A 18 -47.85 14.23 0.04
N ILE A 19 -47.92 15.01 -1.07
CA ILE A 19 -46.89 14.98 -2.12
C ILE A 19 -45.57 15.59 -1.63
N ALA A 20 -45.60 16.65 -0.79
CA ALA A 20 -44.39 17.23 -0.23
C ALA A 20 -43.70 16.29 0.80
N SER A 21 -44.40 15.32 1.39
CA SER A 21 -43.85 14.38 2.34
C SER A 21 -43.20 13.15 1.68
N PHE A 22 -43.30 12.97 0.37
CA PHE A 22 -42.75 11.83 -0.36
C PHE A 22 -41.52 12.14 -1.22
N THR A 23 -40.96 13.34 -1.14
CA THR A 23 -39.78 13.71 -1.93
C THR A 23 -38.50 13.83 -1.10
N GLU A 24 -38.32 13.09 -0.01
CA GLU A 24 -37.01 12.61 0.34
C GLU A 24 -36.69 11.35 -0.46
N ILE A 25 -36.65 11.46 -1.79
CA ILE A 25 -35.83 10.56 -2.58
C ILE A 25 -34.41 10.91 -2.15
N SER A 26 -33.90 10.17 -1.15
CA SER A 26 -32.47 10.11 -0.89
C SER A 26 -31.84 9.82 -2.24
N ALA A 27 -31.21 10.81 -2.86
CA ALA A 27 -30.39 10.59 -4.02
C ALA A 27 -29.37 9.53 -3.59
N GLN A 28 -29.61 8.27 -3.97
CA GLN A 28 -28.71 7.18 -3.69
C GLN A 28 -27.43 7.57 -4.41
N ASN A 29 -26.42 8.01 -3.63
CA ASN A 29 -25.11 8.31 -4.21
C ASN A 29 -24.63 7.07 -4.95
N ASP A 30 -24.03 7.26 -6.11
CA ASP A 30 -23.39 6.15 -6.84
C ASP A 30 -22.48 5.37 -5.89
N PRO A 31 -22.42 4.04 -6.02
CA PRO A 31 -21.54 3.21 -5.23
C PRO A 31 -20.10 3.73 -5.26
N VAL A 32 -19.44 3.75 -4.11
CA VAL A 32 -18.01 4.10 -4.04
C VAL A 32 -17.20 3.00 -4.74
N LYS A 33 -16.31 3.39 -5.64
CA LYS A 33 -15.47 2.48 -6.44
C LYS A 33 -14.08 2.40 -5.86
N LEU A 34 -13.71 1.25 -5.29
CA LEU A 34 -12.39 1.01 -4.72
C LEU A 34 -11.62 -0.03 -5.53
N GLY A 35 -10.41 0.33 -5.96
CA GLY A 35 -9.49 -0.57 -6.64
C GLY A 35 -8.54 -1.30 -5.67
N PHE A 36 -8.02 -2.46 -6.08
CA PHE A 36 -6.91 -3.12 -5.40
C PHE A 36 -6.01 -3.87 -6.38
N ILE A 37 -4.72 -3.96 -6.05
CA ILE A 37 -3.77 -4.84 -6.73
C ILE A 37 -3.74 -6.20 -5.99
N PRO A 38 -3.64 -7.35 -6.71
CA PRO A 38 -3.63 -8.68 -6.11
C PRO A 38 -2.35 -8.94 -5.33
N LEU A 39 -2.34 -8.49 -4.09
CA LEU A 39 -1.29 -8.62 -3.08
C LEU A 39 -1.93 -9.00 -1.74
N THR A 40 -1.19 -9.64 -0.85
CA THR A 40 -1.68 -10.03 0.48
C THR A 40 -2.19 -8.83 1.28
N ASP A 41 -1.58 -7.66 1.10
CA ASP A 41 -1.92 -6.42 1.80
C ASP A 41 -3.17 -5.68 1.25
N CYS A 42 -3.85 -6.24 0.22
CA CYS A 42 -5.20 -5.78 -0.15
C CYS A 42 -6.27 -6.26 0.86
N SER A 43 -5.89 -7.12 1.80
CA SER A 43 -6.79 -7.72 2.80
C SER A 43 -7.74 -6.74 3.48
N PRO A 44 -7.34 -5.53 3.92
CA PRO A 44 -8.28 -4.62 4.58
C PRO A 44 -9.49 -4.24 3.72
N ILE A 45 -9.28 -3.92 2.46
CA ILE A 45 -10.38 -3.55 1.55
C ILE A 45 -11.24 -4.78 1.20
N VAL A 46 -10.60 -5.90 0.87
CA VAL A 46 -11.31 -7.12 0.53
C VAL A 46 -12.11 -7.65 1.71
N MET A 47 -11.52 -7.69 2.90
CA MET A 47 -12.21 -8.18 4.10
C MET A 47 -13.29 -7.20 4.58
N ALA A 48 -13.15 -5.89 4.38
CA ALA A 48 -14.24 -4.95 4.65
C ALA A 48 -15.48 -5.28 3.80
N LYS A 49 -15.29 -5.67 2.54
CA LYS A 49 -16.37 -6.15 1.66
C LYS A 49 -16.94 -7.50 2.12
N GLU A 50 -16.09 -8.51 2.30
CA GLU A 50 -16.51 -9.89 2.58
C GLU A 50 -17.14 -10.05 3.98
N LEU A 51 -16.80 -9.19 4.93
CA LEU A 51 -17.42 -9.12 6.26
C LEU A 51 -18.67 -8.22 6.30
N GLY A 52 -19.06 -7.61 5.17
CA GLY A 52 -20.21 -6.71 5.11
C GLY A 52 -20.04 -5.38 5.84
N LEU A 53 -18.79 -4.95 6.12
CA LEU A 53 -18.53 -3.76 6.92
C LEU A 53 -18.93 -2.48 6.21
N PHE A 54 -18.80 -2.40 4.88
CA PHE A 54 -19.29 -1.25 4.14
C PHE A 54 -20.81 -1.06 4.34
N LYS A 55 -21.59 -2.14 4.24
CA LYS A 55 -23.03 -2.12 4.52
C LYS A 55 -23.33 -1.74 5.98
N LYS A 56 -22.54 -2.27 6.93
CA LYS A 56 -22.64 -1.93 8.36
C LYS A 56 -22.54 -0.42 8.60
N TYR A 57 -21.64 0.26 7.89
CA TYR A 57 -21.43 1.71 8.00
C TYR A 57 -22.32 2.53 7.05
N GLY A 58 -23.23 1.90 6.31
CA GLY A 58 -24.19 2.57 5.43
C GLY A 58 -23.58 3.22 4.21
N VAL A 59 -22.61 2.55 3.57
CA VAL A 59 -22.05 2.94 2.29
C VAL A 59 -22.02 1.75 1.33
N GLU A 60 -22.45 1.96 0.10
CA GLU A 60 -22.33 0.96 -0.95
C GLU A 60 -20.95 1.08 -1.62
N VAL A 61 -20.25 -0.05 -1.77
CA VAL A 61 -18.88 -0.06 -2.31
C VAL A 61 -18.73 -1.20 -3.32
N VAL A 62 -18.25 -0.86 -4.50
CA VAL A 62 -17.77 -1.80 -5.51
C VAL A 62 -16.26 -1.93 -5.39
N VAL A 63 -15.76 -3.15 -5.26
CA VAL A 63 -14.32 -3.44 -5.13
C VAL A 63 -13.86 -4.15 -6.38
N THR A 64 -12.88 -3.58 -7.10
CA THR A 64 -12.37 -4.07 -8.40
C THR A 64 -10.89 -4.41 -8.33
N LYS A 65 -10.52 -5.50 -9.00
CA LYS A 65 -9.13 -5.91 -9.16
C LYS A 65 -8.48 -5.14 -10.32
N GLU A 66 -7.34 -4.52 -10.05
CA GLU A 66 -6.61 -3.74 -11.01
C GLU A 66 -5.34 -4.48 -11.50
N SER A 67 -4.90 -4.17 -12.71
CA SER A 67 -3.82 -4.90 -13.38
C SER A 67 -2.42 -4.41 -13.03
N SER A 68 -2.27 -3.13 -12.69
CA SER A 68 -0.98 -2.49 -12.42
C SER A 68 -1.15 -1.22 -11.58
N TRP A 69 -0.06 -0.78 -10.95
CA TRP A 69 -0.05 0.48 -10.21
C TRP A 69 -0.24 1.71 -11.11
N ALA A 70 0.22 1.66 -12.36
CA ALA A 70 -0.04 2.74 -13.33
C ALA A 70 -1.54 2.85 -13.61
N ASN A 71 -2.23 1.70 -13.77
CA ASN A 71 -3.67 1.68 -13.95
C ASN A 71 -4.42 2.25 -12.73
N VAL A 72 -4.01 1.87 -11.50
CA VAL A 72 -4.56 2.45 -10.26
C VAL A 72 -4.38 3.96 -10.21
N ARG A 73 -3.16 4.45 -10.51
CA ARG A 73 -2.86 5.89 -10.59
C ARG A 73 -3.82 6.60 -11.54
N ASP A 74 -3.91 6.12 -12.77
CA ASP A 74 -4.68 6.79 -13.82
C ASP A 74 -6.17 6.82 -13.48
N LYS A 75 -6.72 5.72 -12.99
CA LYS A 75 -8.12 5.61 -12.59
C LYS A 75 -8.49 6.48 -11.38
N ILE A 76 -7.58 6.61 -10.39
CA ILE A 76 -7.78 7.56 -9.28
C ILE A 76 -7.75 9.00 -9.79
N LEU A 77 -6.79 9.35 -10.65
CA LEU A 77 -6.66 10.71 -11.16
C LEU A 77 -7.82 11.13 -12.07
N THR A 78 -8.39 10.20 -12.83
CA THR A 78 -9.55 10.47 -13.71
C THR A 78 -10.90 10.38 -13.00
N GLY A 79 -10.94 9.86 -11.74
CA GLY A 79 -12.18 9.64 -11.01
C GLY A 79 -12.94 8.37 -11.45
N GLU A 80 -12.34 7.50 -12.28
CA GLU A 80 -12.89 6.16 -12.55
C GLU A 80 -12.92 5.30 -11.29
N LEU A 81 -11.93 5.49 -10.39
CA LEU A 81 -11.92 5.00 -9.01
C LEU A 81 -12.02 6.18 -8.06
N ASP A 82 -12.88 6.06 -7.06
CA ASP A 82 -12.94 6.99 -5.91
C ASP A 82 -11.72 6.81 -5.00
N GLY A 83 -11.16 5.60 -4.95
CA GLY A 83 -9.95 5.29 -4.20
C GLY A 83 -9.44 3.89 -4.45
N ALA A 84 -8.32 3.56 -3.82
CA ALA A 84 -7.73 2.22 -3.92
C ALA A 84 -6.83 1.89 -2.72
N HIS A 85 -6.61 0.58 -2.51
CA HIS A 85 -5.40 0.05 -1.91
C HIS A 85 -4.23 0.46 -2.79
N CYS A 86 -3.30 1.25 -2.26
CA CYS A 86 -2.26 1.88 -3.04
C CYS A 86 -0.92 1.95 -2.29
N LEU A 87 0.18 2.03 -3.04
CA LEU A 87 1.52 2.27 -2.48
C LEU A 87 1.51 3.62 -1.74
N TYR A 88 1.96 3.64 -0.48
CA TYR A 88 1.98 4.86 0.32
C TYR A 88 2.76 6.00 -0.35
N SER A 89 3.88 5.70 -0.98
CA SER A 89 4.71 6.72 -1.61
C SER A 89 4.23 7.16 -3.00
N MET A 90 3.26 6.47 -3.63
CA MET A 90 2.79 6.79 -4.98
C MET A 90 2.22 8.22 -5.10
N PRO A 91 1.37 8.74 -4.19
CA PRO A 91 0.90 10.11 -4.29
C PRO A 91 2.02 11.15 -4.34
N PHE A 92 3.08 10.95 -3.58
CA PHE A 92 4.26 11.84 -3.59
C PHE A 92 5.07 11.69 -4.88
N SER A 93 5.26 10.46 -5.35
CA SER A 93 5.94 10.16 -6.62
C SER A 93 5.22 10.83 -7.80
N VAL A 94 3.90 10.74 -7.84
CA VAL A 94 3.08 11.37 -8.88
C VAL A 94 3.14 12.88 -8.77
N TYR A 95 2.91 13.45 -7.58
CA TYR A 95 2.88 14.90 -7.37
C TYR A 95 4.21 15.57 -7.70
N THR A 96 5.34 14.91 -7.43
CA THR A 96 6.69 15.43 -7.73
C THR A 96 7.15 15.17 -9.17
N GLY A 97 6.38 14.44 -9.97
CA GLY A 97 6.71 14.16 -11.36
C GLY A 97 7.60 12.91 -11.58
N VAL A 98 7.91 12.15 -10.53
CA VAL A 98 8.70 10.91 -10.64
C VAL A 98 7.89 9.79 -11.31
N GLY A 99 6.67 9.56 -10.86
CA GLY A 99 5.80 8.47 -11.34
C GLY A 99 4.57 8.93 -12.11
N GLY A 100 4.51 10.20 -12.54
CA GLY A 100 3.38 10.73 -13.27
C GLY A 100 3.55 12.21 -13.62
N LYS A 101 2.45 12.88 -13.96
CA LYS A 101 2.44 14.32 -14.24
C LYS A 101 2.58 15.11 -12.94
N ALA A 102 3.61 15.95 -12.85
CA ALA A 102 3.85 16.81 -11.70
C ALA A 102 2.62 17.66 -11.36
N GLY A 103 2.34 17.84 -10.07
CA GLY A 103 1.19 18.59 -9.57
C GLY A 103 -0.12 17.81 -9.52
N SER A 104 -0.19 16.57 -10.06
CA SER A 104 -1.40 15.75 -9.95
C SER A 104 -1.62 15.25 -8.53
N GLU A 105 -2.83 15.42 -8.00
CA GLU A 105 -3.14 15.17 -6.60
C GLU A 105 -3.92 13.87 -6.39
N MET A 106 -3.35 13.00 -5.56
CA MET A 106 -4.01 11.84 -4.96
C MET A 106 -3.92 12.00 -3.44
N LYS A 107 -5.00 11.76 -2.70
CA LYS A 107 -5.05 12.01 -1.26
C LYS A 107 -4.88 10.72 -0.46
N ILE A 108 -4.08 10.75 0.59
CA ILE A 108 -3.91 9.63 1.52
C ILE A 108 -4.88 9.80 2.68
N ALA A 109 -5.86 8.89 2.78
CA ALA A 109 -6.86 8.93 3.83
C ALA A 109 -6.42 8.21 5.11
N MET A 110 -5.77 7.05 5.00
CA MET A 110 -5.24 6.27 6.12
C MET A 110 -4.23 5.23 5.63
N MET A 111 -3.38 4.73 6.53
CA MET A 111 -2.54 3.57 6.25
C MET A 111 -3.35 2.27 6.36
N LEU A 112 -3.00 1.27 5.55
CA LEU A 112 -3.63 -0.05 5.57
C LEU A 112 -2.77 -1.09 6.28
N ASN A 113 -1.45 -1.03 6.11
CA ASN A 113 -0.51 -1.94 6.77
C ASN A 113 0.89 -1.36 6.88
N VAL A 114 1.69 -2.01 7.72
CA VAL A 114 3.14 -1.89 7.78
C VAL A 114 3.77 -3.22 7.42
N ASN A 115 5.01 -3.21 6.90
CA ASN A 115 5.78 -4.40 6.51
C ASN A 115 5.11 -5.21 5.36
N GLY A 116 5.60 -6.42 5.10
CA GLY A 116 4.94 -7.37 4.18
C GLY A 116 5.46 -7.36 2.75
N GLN A 117 6.72 -6.97 2.57
CA GLN A 117 7.45 -7.09 1.30
C GLN A 117 8.74 -7.86 1.47
N ALA A 118 9.34 -8.26 0.37
CA ALA A 118 10.65 -8.89 0.38
C ALA A 118 11.44 -8.55 -0.89
N ILE A 119 12.76 -8.61 -0.76
CA ILE A 119 13.68 -8.75 -1.89
C ILE A 119 13.85 -10.23 -2.14
N THR A 120 13.42 -10.68 -3.30
CA THR A 120 13.55 -12.05 -3.77
C THR A 120 14.60 -12.09 -4.87
N LEU A 121 15.63 -12.91 -4.70
CA LEU A 121 16.66 -13.15 -5.72
C LEU A 121 16.38 -14.46 -6.46
N SER A 122 16.79 -14.54 -7.72
CA SER A 122 16.67 -15.74 -8.53
C SER A 122 17.54 -16.88 -7.99
N LYS A 123 17.21 -18.13 -8.37
CA LYS A 123 17.98 -19.32 -7.99
C LYS A 123 19.48 -19.26 -8.38
N ASP A 124 19.86 -18.40 -9.34
CA ASP A 124 21.27 -18.21 -9.74
C ASP A 124 22.17 -17.72 -8.60
N PHE A 125 21.58 -17.11 -7.59
CA PHE A 125 22.28 -16.64 -6.39
C PHE A 125 22.32 -17.69 -5.25
N CYS A 126 21.59 -18.81 -5.39
CA CYS A 126 21.59 -19.88 -4.37
C CYS A 126 23.00 -20.43 -4.13
N GLY A 127 23.33 -20.67 -2.87
CA GLY A 127 24.66 -21.14 -2.45
C GLY A 127 25.76 -20.06 -2.47
N LYS A 128 25.53 -18.91 -3.10
CA LYS A 128 26.46 -17.76 -3.16
C LYS A 128 26.03 -16.65 -2.21
N VAL A 129 24.73 -16.45 -2.05
CA VAL A 129 24.14 -15.42 -1.20
C VAL A 129 23.09 -16.07 -0.29
N GLY A 130 23.17 -15.83 1.01
CA GLY A 130 22.18 -16.29 1.98
C GLY A 130 21.23 -15.19 2.43
N PHE A 131 20.24 -15.59 3.23
CA PHE A 131 19.32 -14.68 3.89
C PHE A 131 20.08 -13.62 4.71
N LYS A 132 19.78 -12.34 4.51
CA LYS A 132 20.45 -11.17 5.12
C LYS A 132 21.96 -11.03 4.86
N GLN A 133 22.55 -11.82 3.98
CA GLN A 133 23.96 -11.68 3.63
C GLN A 133 24.16 -10.59 2.56
N MET A 134 23.91 -9.33 2.93
CA MET A 134 23.93 -8.19 1.99
C MET A 134 25.30 -8.03 1.31
N ASN A 135 26.39 -8.19 2.06
CA ASN A 135 27.77 -8.06 1.57
C ASN A 135 28.17 -9.12 0.54
N LYS A 136 27.40 -10.19 0.39
CA LYS A 136 27.65 -11.25 -0.61
C LYS A 136 26.99 -10.95 -1.96
N VAL A 137 26.08 -9.97 -2.05
CA VAL A 137 25.32 -9.68 -3.28
C VAL A 137 26.21 -9.01 -4.33
N ALA A 138 26.89 -7.92 -3.98
CA ALA A 138 27.72 -7.16 -4.94
C ALA A 138 28.81 -8.00 -5.64
N PRO A 139 29.54 -8.92 -4.97
CA PRO A 139 30.50 -9.79 -5.63
C PRO A 139 29.86 -10.69 -6.70
N VAL A 140 28.65 -11.22 -6.46
CA VAL A 140 27.94 -12.06 -7.45
C VAL A 140 27.48 -11.23 -8.64
N VAL A 141 26.95 -10.03 -8.38
CA VAL A 141 26.57 -9.08 -9.43
C VAL A 141 27.79 -8.71 -10.29
N ALA A 142 28.91 -8.36 -9.65
CA ALA A 142 30.15 -8.02 -10.36
C ALA A 142 30.68 -9.18 -11.23
N ALA A 143 30.59 -10.41 -10.73
CA ALA A 143 30.98 -11.59 -11.51
C ALA A 143 30.07 -11.81 -12.73
N LYS A 144 28.76 -11.57 -12.64
CA LYS A 144 27.84 -11.61 -13.80
C LYS A 144 28.19 -10.54 -14.82
N LEU A 145 28.41 -9.30 -14.39
CA LEU A 145 28.78 -8.19 -15.29
C LEU A 145 30.13 -8.43 -15.99
N LYS A 146 31.12 -8.98 -15.26
CA LYS A 146 32.40 -9.36 -15.86
C LYS A 146 32.28 -10.46 -16.92
N ALA A 147 31.29 -11.33 -16.79
CA ALA A 147 30.92 -12.36 -17.76
C ALA A 147 29.98 -11.84 -18.85
N GLU A 148 29.90 -10.51 -19.05
CA GLU A 148 29.06 -9.81 -20.05
C GLU A 148 27.57 -10.15 -19.95
N LYS A 149 27.10 -10.56 -18.75
CA LYS A 149 25.68 -10.82 -18.48
C LYS A 149 25.02 -9.57 -17.93
N GLU A 150 23.91 -9.19 -18.52
CA GLU A 150 23.06 -8.13 -17.96
C GLU A 150 22.57 -8.54 -16.57
N VAL A 151 22.53 -7.59 -15.63
CA VAL A 151 21.95 -7.78 -14.30
C VAL A 151 20.73 -6.88 -14.19
N THR A 152 19.57 -7.49 -13.98
CA THR A 152 18.27 -6.81 -13.98
C THR A 152 17.52 -7.06 -12.69
N PHE A 153 17.09 -6.00 -12.04
CA PHE A 153 16.16 -6.06 -10.89
C PHE A 153 14.82 -5.43 -11.27
N ALA A 154 13.74 -5.94 -10.68
CA ALA A 154 12.41 -5.42 -10.96
C ALA A 154 11.76 -4.80 -9.71
N MET A 155 11.05 -3.73 -9.95
CA MET A 155 10.14 -3.07 -9.00
C MET A 155 8.77 -2.88 -9.68
N THR A 156 7.80 -2.26 -9.02
CA THR A 156 6.42 -2.26 -9.52
C THR A 156 5.91 -0.89 -9.98
N PHE A 157 6.54 0.19 -9.52
CA PHE A 157 6.15 1.56 -9.87
C PHE A 157 7.28 2.55 -9.51
N PRO A 158 7.67 3.47 -10.41
CA PRO A 158 8.73 4.45 -10.15
C PRO A 158 8.44 5.32 -8.93
N GLY A 159 9.36 5.36 -7.95
CA GLY A 159 9.19 6.09 -6.69
C GLY A 159 8.13 5.49 -5.76
N GLY A 160 7.54 4.34 -6.12
CA GLY A 160 6.68 3.57 -5.22
C GLY A 160 7.48 2.89 -4.10
N THR A 161 6.81 2.41 -3.04
CA THR A 161 7.48 1.78 -1.89
C THR A 161 8.40 0.63 -2.32
N HIS A 162 7.99 -0.21 -3.27
CA HIS A 162 8.81 -1.31 -3.80
C HIS A 162 10.10 -0.81 -4.47
N ASP A 163 10.07 0.31 -5.20
CA ASP A 163 11.24 0.92 -5.81
C ASP A 163 12.19 1.50 -4.75
N LEU A 164 11.61 2.17 -3.74
CA LEU A 164 12.41 2.71 -2.64
C LEU A 164 13.11 1.61 -1.83
N TRP A 165 12.42 0.48 -1.55
CA TRP A 165 13.05 -0.66 -0.86
C TRP A 165 14.12 -1.32 -1.72
N LEU A 166 13.88 -1.49 -3.02
CA LEU A 166 14.87 -2.06 -3.93
C LEU A 166 16.15 -1.21 -3.96
N ARG A 167 16.02 0.12 -4.12
CA ARG A 167 17.15 1.03 -4.18
C ARG A 167 17.91 1.13 -2.85
N ASN A 168 17.21 1.17 -1.71
CA ASN A 168 17.83 1.13 -0.40
C ASN A 168 18.58 -0.20 -0.20
N TRP A 169 17.98 -1.33 -0.57
CA TRP A 169 18.65 -2.63 -0.53
C TRP A 169 19.90 -2.66 -1.41
N MET A 170 19.81 -2.17 -2.66
CA MET A 170 20.97 -2.09 -3.56
C MET A 170 22.10 -1.25 -2.96
N ALA A 171 21.77 -0.10 -2.36
CA ALA A 171 22.74 0.76 -1.70
C ALA A 171 23.44 0.05 -0.53
N ILE A 172 22.68 -0.62 0.35
CA ILE A 172 23.21 -1.36 1.50
C ILE A 172 24.04 -2.57 1.03
N ALA A 173 23.60 -3.26 -0.02
CA ALA A 173 24.30 -4.40 -0.60
C ALA A 173 25.54 -4.03 -1.45
N GLY A 174 25.80 -2.74 -1.66
CA GLY A 174 26.89 -2.26 -2.51
C GLY A 174 26.68 -2.53 -4.00
N VAL A 175 25.45 -2.71 -4.44
CA VAL A 175 25.09 -2.92 -5.85
C VAL A 175 24.97 -1.57 -6.57
N ASN A 176 25.76 -1.37 -7.60
CA ASN A 176 25.75 -0.11 -8.34
C ASN A 176 24.50 -0.01 -9.25
N GLN A 177 23.63 0.95 -8.94
CA GLN A 177 22.40 1.19 -9.68
C GLN A 177 22.60 1.70 -11.12
N LYS A 178 23.81 2.18 -11.46
CA LYS A 178 24.13 2.63 -12.83
C LYS A 178 24.53 1.48 -13.75
N THR A 179 25.01 0.37 -13.19
CA THR A 179 25.45 -0.83 -13.94
C THR A 179 24.44 -1.97 -13.88
N SER A 180 23.41 -1.84 -13.07
CA SER A 180 22.31 -2.80 -12.96
C SER A 180 21.02 -2.16 -13.47
N LYS A 181 20.31 -2.86 -14.35
CA LYS A 181 19.04 -2.39 -14.90
C LYS A 181 17.93 -2.50 -13.86
N ILE A 182 17.09 -1.50 -13.76
CA ILE A 182 15.86 -1.53 -12.95
C ILE A 182 14.67 -1.42 -13.89
N ILE A 183 13.77 -2.41 -13.85
CA ILE A 183 12.59 -2.47 -14.71
C ILE A 183 11.31 -2.46 -13.89
N THR A 184 10.22 -2.02 -14.53
CA THR A 184 8.88 -2.00 -13.90
C THR A 184 8.07 -3.19 -14.38
N ILE A 185 7.65 -4.06 -13.45
CA ILE A 185 6.82 -5.23 -13.73
C ILE A 185 5.60 -5.22 -12.78
N PRO A 186 4.37 -5.42 -13.29
CA PRO A 186 3.20 -5.59 -12.44
C PRO A 186 3.34 -6.77 -11.48
N PRO A 187 2.87 -6.66 -10.21
CA PRO A 187 3.05 -7.70 -9.19
C PRO A 187 2.70 -9.12 -9.63
N PRO A 188 1.55 -9.39 -10.28
CA PRO A 188 1.20 -10.77 -10.69
C PRO A 188 2.13 -11.36 -11.75
N GLN A 189 2.92 -10.54 -12.44
CA GLN A 189 3.82 -10.98 -13.51
C GLN A 189 5.25 -11.24 -13.03
N MET A 190 5.60 -10.89 -11.78
CA MET A 190 6.97 -11.01 -11.24
C MET A 190 7.49 -12.44 -11.32
N VAL A 191 6.70 -13.41 -10.85
CA VAL A 191 7.09 -14.82 -10.80
C VAL A 191 7.33 -15.39 -12.20
N ALA A 192 6.45 -15.11 -13.17
CA ALA A 192 6.58 -15.59 -14.54
C ALA A 192 7.84 -15.00 -15.22
N ASN A 193 8.10 -13.69 -15.03
CA ASN A 193 9.29 -13.05 -15.59
C ASN A 193 10.58 -13.58 -14.97
N MET A 194 10.64 -13.84 -13.66
CA MET A 194 11.80 -14.46 -13.03
C MET A 194 12.01 -15.88 -13.53
N LYS A 195 10.94 -16.67 -13.71
CA LYS A 195 10.99 -18.06 -14.19
C LYS A 195 11.65 -18.18 -15.56
N VAL A 196 11.41 -17.24 -16.46
CA VAL A 196 12.00 -17.23 -17.80
C VAL A 196 13.33 -16.49 -17.87
N GLY A 197 13.88 -16.02 -16.74
CA GLY A 197 15.20 -15.40 -16.66
C GLY A 197 15.26 -13.92 -17.05
N ASN A 198 14.14 -13.23 -17.12
CA ASN A 198 14.08 -11.79 -17.47
C ASN A 198 14.63 -10.88 -16.35
N MET A 199 14.90 -11.41 -15.16
CA MET A 199 15.41 -10.65 -14.03
C MET A 199 16.19 -11.52 -13.03
N ASP A 200 17.12 -10.91 -12.34
CA ASP A 200 17.94 -11.50 -11.27
C ASP A 200 17.31 -11.41 -9.90
N GLY A 201 16.42 -10.48 -9.71
CA GLY A 201 15.68 -10.30 -8.45
C GLY A 201 14.60 -9.24 -8.58
N PHE A 202 13.75 -9.16 -7.56
CA PHE A 202 12.69 -8.15 -7.50
C PHE A 202 12.35 -7.74 -6.06
N CYS A 203 11.76 -6.55 -5.93
CA CYS A 203 11.05 -6.12 -4.74
C CYS A 203 9.56 -6.03 -5.06
N VAL A 204 8.74 -6.74 -4.31
CA VAL A 204 7.27 -6.74 -4.45
C VAL A 204 6.60 -7.10 -3.13
N GLY A 205 5.34 -6.69 -2.96
CA GLY A 205 4.50 -7.14 -1.87
C GLY A 205 4.19 -8.63 -1.95
N GLU A 206 4.03 -9.27 -0.79
CA GLU A 206 3.62 -10.66 -0.72
C GLU A 206 2.22 -10.88 -1.35
N PRO A 207 1.91 -12.05 -1.93
CA PRO A 207 2.62 -13.30 -1.75
C PRO A 207 3.66 -13.66 -2.82
N TRP A 208 3.99 -12.77 -3.75
CA TRP A 208 4.74 -13.16 -4.96
C TRP A 208 6.17 -13.61 -4.67
N GLY A 209 6.82 -13.05 -3.64
CA GLY A 209 8.09 -13.59 -3.14
C GLY A 209 7.93 -15.04 -2.65
N GLY A 210 6.93 -15.31 -1.84
CA GLY A 210 6.61 -16.65 -1.35
C GLY A 210 6.23 -17.63 -2.46
N VAL A 211 5.53 -17.17 -3.51
CA VAL A 211 5.21 -18.00 -4.68
C VAL A 211 6.46 -18.36 -5.48
N ALA A 212 7.40 -17.43 -5.67
CA ALA A 212 8.69 -17.71 -6.31
C ALA A 212 9.49 -18.76 -5.54
N VAL A 213 9.52 -18.66 -4.22
CA VAL A 213 10.17 -19.66 -3.33
C VAL A 213 9.48 -21.02 -3.45
N LYS A 214 8.16 -21.08 -3.35
CA LYS A 214 7.39 -22.34 -3.47
C LYS A 214 7.60 -23.04 -4.81
N GLN A 215 7.83 -22.26 -5.88
CA GLN A 215 8.14 -22.81 -7.21
C GLN A 215 9.63 -23.14 -7.42
N GLY A 216 10.51 -22.92 -6.44
CA GLY A 216 11.94 -23.21 -6.54
C GLY A 216 12.70 -22.34 -7.55
N ILE A 217 12.18 -21.18 -7.91
CA ILE A 217 12.80 -20.26 -8.89
C ILE A 217 13.54 -19.10 -8.27
N GLY A 218 13.35 -18.86 -6.98
CA GLY A 218 14.01 -17.80 -6.22
C GLY A 218 14.00 -18.09 -4.72
N PHE A 219 14.61 -17.20 -3.98
CA PHE A 219 14.68 -17.27 -2.51
C PHE A 219 14.52 -15.87 -1.91
N THR A 220 14.04 -15.81 -0.66
CA THR A 220 13.91 -14.55 0.09
C THR A 220 15.29 -14.14 0.60
N GLN A 221 15.86 -13.07 0.04
CA GLN A 221 17.16 -12.57 0.47
C GLN A 221 17.05 -11.68 1.72
N VAL A 222 16.00 -10.87 1.80
CA VAL A 222 15.68 -10.04 2.97
C VAL A 222 14.19 -9.66 2.94
N ALA A 223 13.54 -9.63 4.11
CA ALA A 223 12.22 -9.05 4.23
C ALA A 223 12.33 -7.55 4.53
N SER A 224 11.36 -6.77 4.10
CA SER A 224 11.42 -5.30 4.20
C SER A 224 11.44 -4.78 5.64
N GLN A 225 10.83 -5.51 6.58
CA GLN A 225 10.90 -5.20 8.02
C GLN A 225 12.32 -5.35 8.60
N ASP A 226 13.21 -6.09 7.94
CA ASP A 226 14.63 -6.14 8.33
C ASP A 226 15.38 -4.89 7.87
N ILE A 227 14.93 -4.23 6.78
CA ILE A 227 15.49 -2.97 6.30
C ILE A 227 15.00 -1.83 7.19
N TRP A 228 13.69 -1.75 7.41
CA TRP A 228 13.07 -0.77 8.31
C TRP A 228 11.84 -1.39 8.98
N LYS A 229 11.95 -1.64 10.27
CA LYS A 229 10.87 -2.17 11.09
C LYS A 229 9.67 -1.23 11.14
N ASP A 230 8.46 -1.78 10.96
CA ASP A 230 7.20 -1.03 10.95
C ASP A 230 7.13 0.06 9.87
N HIS A 231 7.84 -0.11 8.77
CA HIS A 231 7.79 0.86 7.67
C HIS A 231 6.39 0.99 7.07
N PRO A 232 6.01 2.20 6.61
CA PRO A 232 4.73 2.40 5.91
C PRO A 232 4.72 1.62 4.60
N GLU A 233 3.59 0.97 4.29
CA GLU A 233 3.53 0.17 3.07
C GLU A 233 2.35 0.55 2.18
N LYS A 234 1.13 0.18 2.53
CA LYS A 234 -0.05 0.54 1.74
C LYS A 234 -0.93 1.52 2.48
N ALA A 235 -1.60 2.34 1.69
CA ALA A 235 -2.56 3.32 2.15
C ALA A 235 -3.88 3.20 1.39
N LEU A 236 -4.97 3.62 1.99
CA LEU A 236 -6.18 4.00 1.30
C LEU A 236 -5.91 5.37 0.66
N VAL A 237 -5.68 5.34 -0.64
CA VAL A 237 -5.48 6.55 -1.44
C VAL A 237 -6.74 6.83 -2.21
N VAL A 238 -7.16 8.10 -2.23
CA VAL A 238 -8.45 8.49 -2.80
C VAL A 238 -8.28 9.63 -3.83
N ASN A 239 -9.24 9.71 -4.72
CA ASN A 239 -9.39 10.83 -5.63
C ASN A 239 -9.63 12.12 -4.84
N LYS A 240 -9.04 13.23 -5.30
CA LYS A 240 -9.18 14.54 -4.65
C LYS A 240 -10.66 14.97 -4.57
N GLU A 241 -11.36 14.93 -5.69
CA GLU A 241 -12.75 15.37 -5.78
C GLU A 241 -13.67 14.52 -4.90
N PHE A 242 -13.46 13.20 -4.86
CA PHE A 242 -14.18 12.32 -3.95
C PHE A 242 -13.96 12.72 -2.48
N SER A 243 -12.72 13.02 -2.08
CA SER A 243 -12.42 13.43 -0.72
C SER A 243 -13.06 14.77 -0.31
N GLU A 244 -13.28 15.66 -1.27
CA GLU A 244 -13.87 16.98 -1.04
C GLU A 244 -15.42 16.96 -1.13
N LYS A 245 -15.98 16.31 -2.16
CA LYS A 245 -17.42 16.35 -2.44
C LYS A 245 -18.21 15.23 -1.77
N ARG A 246 -17.58 14.08 -1.49
CA ARG A 246 -18.22 12.90 -0.87
C ARG A 246 -17.56 12.53 0.46
N ARG A 247 -17.20 13.54 1.24
CA ARG A 247 -16.47 13.36 2.53
C ARG A 247 -17.21 12.42 3.50
N THR A 248 -18.53 12.48 3.56
CA THR A 248 -19.34 11.59 4.41
C THR A 248 -19.18 10.13 4.02
N ASP A 249 -19.19 9.81 2.72
CA ASP A 249 -19.00 8.45 2.24
C ASP A 249 -17.55 8.00 2.50
N LEU A 250 -16.56 8.87 2.32
CA LEU A 250 -15.16 8.57 2.65
C LEU A 250 -15.01 8.22 4.13
N VAL A 251 -15.63 8.98 5.05
CA VAL A 251 -15.62 8.66 6.50
C VAL A 251 -16.20 7.27 6.77
N LYS A 252 -17.32 6.90 6.12
CA LYS A 252 -17.91 5.56 6.26
C LYS A 252 -16.99 4.46 5.72
N VAL A 253 -16.37 4.69 4.57
CA VAL A 253 -15.38 3.78 3.99
C VAL A 253 -14.19 3.61 4.93
N MET A 254 -13.63 4.70 5.45
CA MET A 254 -12.50 4.65 6.39
C MET A 254 -12.84 3.86 7.65
N LYS A 255 -14.05 4.03 8.23
CA LYS A 255 -14.51 3.25 9.39
C LYS A 255 -14.59 1.76 9.08
N ALA A 256 -15.15 1.39 7.93
CA ALA A 256 -15.27 0.00 7.51
C ALA A 256 -13.88 -0.65 7.32
N VAL A 257 -12.97 0.05 6.66
CA VAL A 257 -11.61 -0.42 6.42
C VAL A 257 -10.81 -0.50 7.72
N LEU A 258 -10.96 0.47 8.62
CA LEU A 258 -10.27 0.46 9.92
C LEU A 258 -10.76 -0.71 10.80
N GLU A 259 -12.07 -1.02 10.78
CA GLU A 259 -12.60 -2.19 11.47
C GLU A 259 -12.06 -3.50 10.87
N ALA A 260 -11.92 -3.56 9.54
CA ALA A 260 -11.27 -4.71 8.89
C ALA A 260 -9.78 -4.85 9.28
N CYS A 261 -9.05 -3.74 9.43
CA CYS A 261 -7.68 -3.74 9.94
C CYS A 261 -7.60 -4.30 11.36
N ILE A 262 -8.51 -3.88 12.24
CA ILE A 262 -8.62 -4.39 13.63
C ILE A 262 -8.90 -5.90 13.61
N TRP A 263 -9.83 -6.35 12.77
CA TRP A 263 -10.18 -7.76 12.63
C TRP A 263 -8.99 -8.60 12.13
N LEU A 264 -8.23 -8.09 11.15
CA LEU A 264 -7.05 -8.75 10.57
C LEU A 264 -5.87 -8.87 11.55
N ASP A 265 -5.74 -7.98 12.50
CA ASP A 265 -4.65 -8.04 13.48
C ASP A 265 -4.83 -9.15 14.53
N ASN A 266 -6.03 -9.74 14.64
CA ASN A 266 -6.22 -10.97 15.38
C ASN A 266 -5.68 -12.17 14.57
N PRO A 267 -4.62 -12.88 15.03
CA PRO A 267 -4.02 -14.00 14.29
C PRO A 267 -5.03 -15.10 13.95
N ALA A 268 -6.05 -15.35 14.77
CA ALA A 268 -7.08 -16.37 14.50
C ALA A 268 -7.89 -16.08 13.23
N ASN A 269 -7.96 -14.81 12.80
CA ASN A 269 -8.68 -14.40 11.60
C ASN A 269 -7.83 -14.50 10.32
N ARG A 270 -6.51 -14.57 10.43
CA ARG A 270 -5.59 -14.49 9.28
C ARG A 270 -5.69 -15.70 8.35
N LYS A 271 -5.91 -16.89 8.91
CA LYS A 271 -6.18 -18.10 8.12
C LYS A 271 -7.46 -17.95 7.29
N LYS A 272 -8.52 -17.41 7.89
CA LYS A 272 -9.78 -17.13 7.18
C LYS A 272 -9.56 -16.08 6.08
N ALA A 273 -8.84 -15.02 6.38
CA ALA A 273 -8.49 -13.99 5.41
C ALA A 273 -7.69 -14.59 4.24
N ALA A 274 -6.65 -15.40 4.50
CA ALA A 274 -5.84 -16.05 3.47
C ALA A 274 -6.69 -16.93 2.54
N ALA A 275 -7.62 -17.71 3.09
CA ALA A 275 -8.55 -18.54 2.30
C ALA A 275 -9.48 -17.71 1.42
N VAL A 276 -9.89 -16.52 1.88
CA VAL A 276 -10.75 -15.62 1.10
C VAL A 276 -9.96 -14.94 -0.01
N ILE A 277 -8.86 -14.25 0.35
CA ILE A 277 -8.10 -13.44 -0.61
C ILE A 277 -7.32 -14.31 -1.61
N GLY A 278 -7.00 -15.56 -1.28
CA GLY A 278 -6.35 -16.50 -2.20
C GLY A 278 -7.20 -16.90 -3.41
N LYS A 279 -8.51 -16.66 -3.37
CA LYS A 279 -9.43 -17.02 -4.47
C LYS A 279 -9.16 -16.19 -5.73
N ALA A 280 -9.59 -16.74 -6.89
CA ALA A 280 -9.41 -16.12 -8.21
C ALA A 280 -9.95 -14.69 -8.36
N PRO A 281 -11.08 -14.28 -7.74
CA PRO A 281 -11.53 -12.89 -7.81
C PRO A 281 -10.59 -11.89 -7.14
N TYR A 282 -9.70 -12.34 -6.24
CA TYR A 282 -8.80 -11.49 -5.47
C TYR A 282 -7.34 -11.70 -5.87
N VAL A 283 -6.50 -12.27 -4.99
CA VAL A 283 -5.06 -12.41 -5.27
C VAL A 283 -4.77 -13.51 -6.27
N ASN A 284 -5.57 -14.60 -6.26
CA ASN A 284 -5.36 -15.78 -7.11
C ASN A 284 -3.97 -16.40 -6.89
N ALA A 285 -3.64 -16.65 -5.63
CA ALA A 285 -2.38 -17.29 -5.21
C ALA A 285 -2.65 -18.35 -4.13
N PRO A 286 -1.73 -19.31 -3.92
CA PRO A 286 -1.92 -20.37 -2.93
C PRO A 286 -2.20 -19.81 -1.53
N ALA A 287 -3.31 -20.24 -0.92
CA ALA A 287 -3.76 -19.73 0.37
C ALA A 287 -2.75 -20.04 1.50
N ASP A 288 -2.05 -21.16 1.43
CA ASP A 288 -0.99 -21.53 2.38
C ASP A 288 0.20 -20.56 2.33
N VAL A 289 0.60 -20.10 1.14
CA VAL A 289 1.65 -19.08 1.00
C VAL A 289 1.19 -17.76 1.61
N ILE A 290 -0.05 -17.34 1.31
CA ILE A 290 -0.62 -16.13 1.87
C ILE A 290 -0.71 -16.20 3.40
N GLU A 291 -1.23 -17.31 3.94
CA GLU A 291 -1.34 -17.54 5.39
C GLU A 291 0.02 -17.45 6.07
N ASN A 292 1.03 -18.16 5.54
CA ASN A 292 2.37 -18.12 6.08
C ASN A 292 2.94 -16.69 6.13
N ARG A 293 2.79 -15.92 5.06
CA ARG A 293 3.26 -14.51 5.03
C ARG A 293 2.47 -13.61 6.00
N LEU A 294 1.16 -13.82 6.12
CA LEU A 294 0.33 -13.13 7.12
C LEU A 294 0.72 -13.47 8.56
N MET A 295 1.18 -14.69 8.81
CA MET A 295 1.61 -15.17 10.14
C MET A 295 3.08 -14.90 10.43
N GLY A 296 3.82 -14.27 9.53
CA GLY A 296 5.24 -13.97 9.68
C GLY A 296 6.17 -15.17 9.45
N ASN A 297 5.68 -16.24 8.83
CA ASN A 297 6.44 -17.42 8.51
C ASN A 297 6.97 -17.34 7.07
N TYR A 298 8.27 -17.20 6.94
CA TYR A 298 8.94 -17.04 5.65
C TYR A 298 9.78 -18.30 5.35
N ASP A 299 9.29 -19.20 4.50
CA ASP A 299 10.16 -20.12 3.82
C ASP A 299 11.13 -19.30 2.97
N LEU A 300 12.42 -19.48 3.22
CA LEU A 300 13.48 -18.69 2.60
C LEU A 300 13.85 -19.21 1.20
N GLY A 301 13.64 -20.49 0.94
CA GLY A 301 14.07 -21.15 -0.30
C GLY A 301 15.56 -21.53 -0.29
N CYS A 302 16.02 -22.20 -1.35
CA CYS A 302 17.43 -22.61 -1.52
C CYS A 302 18.02 -23.36 -0.31
N ASN A 303 17.22 -24.18 0.37
CA ASN A 303 17.59 -24.96 1.57
C ASN A 303 18.05 -24.10 2.77
N GLN A 304 17.59 -22.84 2.85
CA GLN A 304 17.97 -21.92 3.94
C GLN A 304 17.02 -21.99 5.15
N GLY A 305 16.02 -22.88 5.11
CA GLY A 305 15.04 -23.06 6.19
C GLY A 305 13.96 -21.97 6.21
N THR A 306 13.42 -21.71 7.38
CA THR A 306 12.30 -20.78 7.60
C THR A 306 12.71 -19.69 8.60
N GLN A 307 12.44 -18.43 8.24
CA GLN A 307 12.50 -17.30 9.19
C GLN A 307 11.11 -17.07 9.77
N VAL A 308 11.04 -16.99 11.11
CA VAL A 308 9.80 -16.66 11.82
C VAL A 308 9.91 -15.27 12.44
N TYR A 309 8.95 -14.41 12.11
CA TYR A 309 8.79 -13.10 12.72
C TYR A 309 7.61 -13.17 13.69
N SER A 310 7.86 -13.07 14.99
CA SER A 310 6.82 -13.16 16.02
C SER A 310 6.11 -11.83 16.30
N LYS A 311 6.71 -10.70 15.95
CA LYS A 311 6.21 -9.36 16.23
C LYS A 311 6.32 -8.39 15.05
N ASP A 312 7.29 -8.62 14.15
CA ASP A 312 7.67 -7.69 13.09
C ASP A 312 7.30 -8.29 11.72
N TYR A 313 6.03 -8.63 11.54
CA TYR A 313 5.46 -9.15 10.31
C TYR A 313 4.44 -8.14 9.75
N MET A 314 3.69 -8.49 8.72
CA MET A 314 2.63 -7.63 8.18
C MET A 314 1.56 -7.39 9.24
N LEU A 315 1.42 -6.14 9.68
CA LEU A 315 0.45 -5.71 10.68
C LEU A 315 -0.50 -4.68 10.08
N PHE A 316 -1.77 -4.75 10.49
CA PHE A 316 -2.84 -3.92 9.93
C PHE A 316 -3.36 -2.88 10.91
N TYR A 317 -3.16 -3.06 12.23
CA TYR A 317 -3.69 -2.16 13.24
C TYR A 317 -2.70 -1.82 14.36
N LYS A 318 -2.13 -2.83 15.03
CA LYS A 318 -1.14 -2.69 16.12
C LYS A 318 -1.58 -1.66 17.18
N GLY A 319 -2.83 -1.77 17.68
CA GLY A 319 -3.35 -0.84 18.69
C GLY A 319 -3.50 0.61 18.21
N GLY A 320 -3.72 0.84 16.91
CA GLY A 320 -3.86 2.17 16.29
C GLY A 320 -2.55 2.75 15.73
N MET A 321 -1.41 2.08 15.96
CA MET A 321 -0.10 2.59 15.52
C MET A 321 0.10 2.52 14.01
N VAL A 322 -0.59 1.62 13.30
CA VAL A 322 -0.42 1.38 11.86
C VAL A 322 -1.16 2.43 11.03
N ASN A 323 -2.43 2.68 11.34
CA ASN A 323 -3.35 3.35 10.41
C ASN A 323 -3.19 4.85 10.31
N TYR A 324 -2.43 5.47 11.22
CA TYR A 324 -2.15 6.90 11.22
C TYR A 324 -1.18 7.27 10.09
N PRO A 325 -1.57 8.14 9.15
CA PRO A 325 -0.72 8.52 8.02
C PRO A 325 0.28 9.61 8.43
N ARG A 326 1.50 9.20 8.83
CA ARG A 326 2.55 10.11 9.29
C ARG A 326 3.16 10.92 8.16
N LYS A 327 3.24 12.23 8.34
CA LYS A 327 3.91 13.16 7.40
C LYS A 327 5.41 12.94 7.35
N SER A 328 6.03 12.56 8.47
CA SER A 328 7.46 12.24 8.56
C SER A 328 7.89 11.14 7.58
N HIS A 329 7.06 10.13 7.39
CA HIS A 329 7.31 9.07 6.42
C HIS A 329 7.24 9.57 4.96
N ALA A 330 6.33 10.51 4.67
CA ALA A 330 6.23 11.17 3.37
C ALA A 330 7.49 11.98 3.04
N ILE A 331 7.99 12.72 4.03
CA ILE A 331 9.22 13.52 3.91
C ILE A 331 10.41 12.58 3.62
N TRP A 332 10.49 11.45 4.33
CA TRP A 332 11.53 10.44 4.07
C TRP A 332 11.42 9.88 2.64
N ALA A 333 10.24 9.51 2.18
CA ALA A 333 10.04 8.96 0.84
C ALA A 333 10.50 9.95 -0.24
N MET A 334 10.11 11.22 -0.14
CA MET A 334 10.53 12.25 -1.08
C MET A 334 12.04 12.57 -0.99
N ALA A 335 12.65 12.46 0.21
CA ALA A 335 14.09 12.57 0.37
C ALA A 335 14.83 11.43 -0.36
N GLN A 336 14.28 10.21 -0.40
CA GLN A 336 14.84 9.13 -1.21
C GLN A 336 14.82 9.44 -2.71
N TYR A 337 13.81 10.16 -3.24
CA TYR A 337 13.79 10.56 -4.65
C TYR A 337 14.99 11.44 -4.99
N VAL A 338 15.37 12.35 -4.09
CA VAL A 338 16.57 13.17 -4.26
C VAL A 338 17.84 12.33 -4.10
N ARG A 339 17.91 11.47 -3.06
CA ARG A 339 19.05 10.57 -2.80
C ARG A 339 19.41 9.70 -4.01
N PHE A 340 18.39 9.16 -4.67
CA PHE A 340 18.57 8.26 -5.81
C PHE A 340 18.51 8.96 -7.17
N GLY A 341 18.55 10.29 -7.20
CA GLY A 341 18.61 11.08 -8.42
C GLY A 341 17.34 11.06 -9.27
N MET A 342 16.20 10.65 -8.70
CA MET A 342 14.89 10.72 -9.37
C MET A 342 14.38 12.16 -9.44
N LEU A 343 14.76 12.99 -8.46
CA LEU A 343 14.57 14.43 -8.45
C LEU A 343 15.94 15.12 -8.41
N LYS A 344 16.08 16.16 -9.22
CA LYS A 344 17.31 16.98 -9.25
C LYS A 344 17.43 17.89 -8.03
N GLU A 345 16.30 18.36 -7.54
CA GLU A 345 16.20 19.32 -6.44
C GLU A 345 15.26 18.84 -5.35
N ALA A 346 15.53 19.25 -4.13
CA ALA A 346 14.68 18.97 -2.98
C ALA A 346 13.36 19.75 -3.10
N PRO A 347 12.19 19.10 -3.09
CA PRO A 347 10.92 19.81 -3.11
C PRO A 347 10.60 20.39 -1.73
N ASN A 348 9.54 21.17 -1.63
CA ASN A 348 9.00 21.57 -0.33
C ASN A 348 8.28 20.37 0.31
N TYR A 349 9.06 19.52 0.98
CA TYR A 349 8.61 18.26 1.56
C TYR A 349 7.38 18.41 2.46
N LYS A 350 7.43 19.39 3.39
CA LYS A 350 6.35 19.60 4.36
C LYS A 350 5.06 20.06 3.67
N ALA A 351 5.14 21.03 2.77
CA ALA A 351 3.97 21.53 2.07
C ALA A 351 3.29 20.44 1.21
N ILE A 352 4.08 19.54 0.60
CA ILE A 352 3.53 18.41 -0.17
C ILE A 352 2.87 17.39 0.76
N ALA A 353 3.51 17.04 1.89
CA ALA A 353 2.94 16.14 2.87
C ALA A 353 1.62 16.70 3.45
N ASP A 354 1.59 17.98 3.83
CA ASP A 354 0.39 18.66 4.32
C ASP A 354 -0.75 18.69 3.27
N LYS A 355 -0.39 18.85 2.00
CA LYS A 355 -1.36 18.89 0.91
C LYS A 355 -1.98 17.52 0.62
N LEU A 356 -1.20 16.44 0.66
CA LEU A 356 -1.64 15.13 0.16
C LEU A 356 -2.17 14.20 1.25
N ILE A 357 -1.84 14.42 2.52
CA ILE A 357 -2.25 13.57 3.63
C ILE A 357 -3.44 14.18 4.35
N LEU A 358 -4.54 13.44 4.44
CA LEU A 358 -5.77 13.83 5.15
C LEU A 358 -5.70 13.44 6.63
N GLN A 359 -4.67 13.96 7.33
CA GLN A 359 -4.37 13.56 8.71
C GLN A 359 -5.51 13.92 9.68
N ASP A 360 -6.05 15.13 9.57
CA ASP A 360 -7.16 15.62 10.41
C ASP A 360 -8.43 14.76 10.22
N LEU A 361 -8.69 14.32 8.97
CA LEU A 361 -9.80 13.43 8.67
C LEU A 361 -9.62 12.06 9.32
N TYR A 362 -8.40 11.53 9.29
CA TYR A 362 -8.11 10.27 10.00
C TYR A 362 -8.31 10.41 11.52
N GLU A 363 -7.85 11.51 12.12
CA GLU A 363 -8.01 11.77 13.55
C GLU A 363 -9.47 11.85 13.97
N GLU A 364 -10.34 12.48 13.15
CA GLU A 364 -11.77 12.49 13.35
C GLU A 364 -12.37 11.08 13.36
N VAL A 365 -12.00 10.26 12.34
CA VAL A 365 -12.46 8.86 12.24
C VAL A 365 -11.98 8.06 13.44
N ALA A 366 -10.70 8.14 13.78
CA ALA A 366 -10.09 7.43 14.91
C ALA A 366 -10.80 7.78 16.24
N LYS A 367 -11.03 9.08 16.47
CA LYS A 367 -11.79 9.56 17.66
C LYS A 367 -13.19 8.96 17.70
N SER A 368 -13.91 8.94 16.57
CA SER A 368 -15.27 8.40 16.50
C SER A 368 -15.32 6.89 16.76
N MET A 369 -14.25 6.18 16.47
CA MET A 369 -14.09 4.73 16.68
C MET A 369 -13.34 4.40 17.99
N LYS A 370 -12.99 5.40 18.80
CA LYS A 370 -12.20 5.25 20.04
C LYS A 370 -10.83 4.57 19.80
N VAL A 371 -10.25 4.82 18.65
CA VAL A 371 -8.91 4.34 18.28
C VAL A 371 -7.87 5.36 18.74
N LYS A 372 -6.79 4.86 19.36
CA LYS A 372 -5.67 5.69 19.78
C LYS A 372 -4.90 6.22 18.57
N VAL A 373 -4.60 7.52 18.56
CA VAL A 373 -3.74 8.15 17.57
C VAL A 373 -2.33 8.26 18.14
N PRO A 374 -1.28 7.88 17.39
CA PRO A 374 0.11 8.08 17.79
C PRO A 374 0.47 9.57 17.92
N ASN A 375 1.43 9.88 18.79
CA ASN A 375 1.98 11.23 18.97
C ASN A 375 3.46 11.32 18.57
N ASP A 376 3.87 10.47 17.63
CA ASP A 376 5.26 10.30 17.21
C ASP A 376 5.55 10.86 15.79
N ASP A 377 4.56 11.49 15.16
CA ASP A 377 4.79 12.14 13.88
C ASP A 377 5.79 13.31 14.03
N MET A 378 6.57 13.52 12.99
CA MET A 378 7.66 14.51 12.94
C MET A 378 8.80 14.28 13.96
N LYS A 379 8.83 13.13 14.68
CA LYS A 379 9.99 12.74 15.49
C LYS A 379 11.03 12.01 14.63
N PRO A 380 12.32 12.15 14.93
CA PRO A 380 13.37 11.36 14.29
C PRO A 380 13.16 9.85 14.47
N PHE A 381 13.51 9.08 13.44
CA PHE A 381 13.47 7.63 13.46
C PHE A 381 14.68 7.03 12.75
N SER A 382 14.93 5.74 12.99
CA SER A 382 16.09 5.05 12.42
C SER A 382 15.65 3.89 11.54
N LEU A 383 16.33 3.68 10.42
CA LEU A 383 16.22 2.46 9.65
C LEU A 383 16.91 1.31 10.40
N THR A 384 16.34 0.11 10.33
CA THR A 384 16.80 -1.02 11.13
C THR A 384 18.15 -1.56 10.67
N MET A 385 18.35 -1.68 9.37
CA MET A 385 19.49 -2.39 8.79
C MET A 385 20.79 -1.56 8.82
N ASP A 386 20.76 -0.34 8.33
CA ASP A 386 21.93 0.52 8.21
C ASP A 386 22.12 1.51 9.38
N LYS A 387 21.16 1.50 10.33
CA LYS A 387 21.16 2.37 11.51
C LYS A 387 21.13 3.88 11.19
N THR A 388 20.83 4.24 9.96
CA THR A 388 20.72 5.66 9.60
C THR A 388 19.56 6.32 10.35
N VAL A 389 19.80 7.52 10.85
CA VAL A 389 18.79 8.33 11.53
C VAL A 389 18.24 9.34 10.54
N PHE A 390 16.93 9.40 10.43
CA PHE A 390 16.22 10.39 9.65
C PHE A 390 15.48 11.36 10.56
N ASP A 391 15.84 12.63 10.47
CA ASP A 391 15.11 13.72 11.12
C ASP A 391 14.21 14.41 10.07
N PRO A 392 12.89 14.30 10.18
CA PRO A 392 11.97 14.92 9.22
C PRO A 392 12.01 16.46 9.24
N SER A 393 12.54 17.06 10.30
CA SER A 393 12.76 18.51 10.35
C SER A 393 14.01 18.98 9.59
N ASN A 394 14.95 18.05 9.33
CA ASN A 394 16.20 18.35 8.63
C ASN A 394 16.61 17.26 7.61
N PRO A 395 15.80 17.03 6.56
CA PRO A 395 16.10 16.01 5.54
C PRO A 395 17.46 16.24 4.84
N ALA A 396 17.92 17.49 4.77
CA ALA A 396 19.19 17.84 4.13
C ALA A 396 20.40 17.24 4.86
N ALA A 397 20.37 17.16 6.19
CA ALA A 397 21.43 16.51 6.97
C ALA A 397 21.51 15.02 6.66
N TYR A 398 20.36 14.33 6.59
CA TYR A 398 20.29 12.92 6.18
C TYR A 398 20.89 12.72 4.77
N LEU A 399 20.48 13.52 3.79
CA LEU A 399 20.98 13.40 2.41
C LEU A 399 22.51 13.60 2.30
N LYS A 400 23.12 14.38 3.18
CA LYS A 400 24.59 14.52 3.26
C LYS A 400 25.26 13.27 3.86
N ALA A 401 24.59 12.60 4.81
CA ALA A 401 25.14 11.44 5.51
C ALA A 401 25.06 10.13 4.69
N VAL A 402 24.07 9.98 3.79
CA VAL A 402 23.82 8.74 3.03
C VAL A 402 24.28 8.82 1.57
N LYS A 403 25.28 9.61 1.29
CA LYS A 403 25.88 9.75 -0.06
C LYS A 403 26.54 8.45 -0.53
#